data_2b2534324594d412d97fa0282f9c0c09
#
_entry.id   2b2534324594d412d97fa0282f9c0c09
#
_cell.length_a   1.000
_cell.length_b   1.000
_cell.length_c   1.000
_cell.angle_alpha   90.00
_cell.angle_beta   90.00
_cell.angle_gamma   90.00
#
_symmetry.space_group_name_H-M   'P 1'
#
loop_
_entity.id
_entity.type
_entity.pdbx_description
1 polymer ?
#
loop_
_entity_poly.entity_id
_entity_poly.type
_entity_poly.pdbx_seq_one_letter_code
_entity_poly.pdbx_strand_id
1 'polypeptide(L)'
;MYKGKYVAAAKAAPRKKAPKKEKKHITKGTVIFYALYLLLIIAFFIGMNYVMGLLNDWLIRFETSQPETKSQEAFEQLFADPDWNELYDLAGFQDTLFESKDSYSAYMEKKVGDKELTYIKTSAGLTGGHKYIVKLGDENLGTFTLQNHVEGELEIPDWQLDTVEMFIERLEDVTIRTQPGHVVSINGIPMSDSYIVSKTCTVLDDYAPEGFHGDRSVTYYTDGLLVTPEVTITDENGNALECAYDQETGMYYEVLSPKPEISKSEYDAMVNATKSYAKYMIGAAGASLSSYFNTSSDLFRFITGNDLWFRGYTGYNFSKETVSEYHRYSDNMFSARIQITLNVIRSNGSVKEFDIDHTFFFKKNANGVWKAFEMTNVDLQKEITEVRLTFKSGSEVIHQDMYNANSTTLNTPAVTVPEGQQFLGWFREIRDENGDTTLQLMFQPDENGNVTLPHGYVMEHMVLIARFGKEGA
;
A
#
# COMPACT_ATOMS: atom_id res chain seq x y z
N MET A 1 -1.16 -86.87 41.24
CA MET A 1 -1.18 -88.39 40.99
C MET A 1 0.17 -88.82 40.44
N TYR A 2 0.74 -89.83 41.12
CA TYR A 2 1.77 -90.76 40.75
C TYR A 2 3.22 -90.28 40.65
N LYS A 3 3.98 -90.60 41.70
CA LYS A 3 4.87 -91.72 41.99
C LYS A 3 6.15 -91.70 41.12
N GLY A 4 7.31 -91.49 41.58
CA GLY A 4 8.02 -92.29 42.60
C GLY A 4 8.81 -93.38 41.97
N LYS A 5 10.13 -93.31 42.09
CA LYS A 5 10.89 -94.50 42.43
C LYS A 5 12.39 -94.22 42.72
N TYR A 6 12.76 -94.64 43.81
CA TYR A 6 14.12 -94.88 44.29
C TYR A 6 14.92 -95.84 43.39
N VAL A 7 16.20 -95.79 43.38
CA VAL A 7 17.14 -96.87 43.51
C VAL A 7 18.57 -96.29 43.49
N ALA A 8 19.20 -96.40 44.45
CA ALA A 8 20.19 -97.31 45.01
C ALA A 8 21.63 -96.75 44.90
N ALA A 9 22.29 -96.82 46.08
CA ALA A 9 23.64 -96.49 46.33
C ALA A 9 24.63 -97.40 45.58
N ALA A 10 25.67 -96.82 44.99
CA ALA A 10 26.83 -97.59 44.56
C ALA A 10 28.09 -97.09 45.28
N LYS A 11 28.85 -98.02 45.80
CA LYS A 11 29.99 -98.03 46.69
C LYS A 11 31.09 -97.03 46.32
N ALA A 12 31.65 -96.40 47.35
CA ALA A 12 32.84 -95.57 47.30
C ALA A 12 34.06 -96.34 46.81
N ALA A 13 34.77 -95.80 45.79
CA ALA A 13 36.12 -96.22 45.44
C ALA A 13 37.20 -95.35 46.13
N PRO A 14 38.36 -95.84 46.43
CA PRO A 14 39.33 -95.21 47.33
C PRO A 14 39.95 -93.95 46.70
N ARG A 15 40.01 -92.88 47.48
CA ARG A 15 40.67 -91.60 47.13
C ARG A 15 42.19 -91.84 46.87
N LYS A 16 42.62 -91.63 45.63
CA LYS A 16 44.06 -91.45 45.33
C LYS A 16 44.47 -90.06 45.87
N LYS A 17 45.53 -90.10 46.69
CA LYS A 17 46.19 -88.88 47.22
C LYS A 17 46.69 -88.05 46.07
N ALA A 18 46.27 -86.75 46.06
CA ALA A 18 46.75 -85.76 45.12
C ALA A 18 48.27 -85.54 45.25
N PRO A 19 49.00 -85.38 44.13
CA PRO A 19 50.43 -85.08 44.21
C PRO A 19 50.68 -83.76 44.89
N LYS A 20 51.61 -83.68 45.79
CA LYS A 20 52.08 -82.40 46.36
C LYS A 20 52.59 -81.48 45.25
N LYS A 21 51.88 -80.32 45.05
CA LYS A 21 52.38 -79.27 44.20
C LYS A 21 53.74 -78.79 44.73
N GLU A 22 54.81 -79.03 43.99
CA GLU A 22 56.07 -78.36 44.20
C GLU A 22 55.90 -76.86 44.19
N LYS A 23 56.29 -76.18 45.24
CA LYS A 23 56.38 -74.73 45.27
C LYS A 23 57.45 -74.31 44.28
N LYS A 24 57.04 -73.88 43.09
CA LYS A 24 57.96 -73.23 42.16
C LYS A 24 58.59 -72.03 42.86
N HIS A 25 59.88 -72.10 43.10
CA HIS A 25 60.64 -70.92 43.57
C HIS A 25 60.54 -69.84 42.50
N ILE A 26 59.83 -68.77 42.81
CA ILE A 26 59.72 -67.58 41.95
C ILE A 26 61.10 -66.92 41.98
N THR A 27 61.81 -66.95 40.88
CA THR A 27 63.09 -66.28 40.73
C THR A 27 62.92 -64.75 40.80
N LYS A 28 63.90 -64.04 41.35
CA LYS A 28 63.87 -62.56 41.41
C LYS A 28 63.54 -61.92 40.04
N GLY A 29 64.02 -62.55 38.94
CA GLY A 29 63.71 -62.12 37.59
C GLY A 29 62.21 -62.20 37.22
N THR A 30 61.52 -63.28 37.69
CA THR A 30 60.08 -63.47 37.47
C THR A 30 59.26 -62.43 38.24
N VAL A 31 59.69 -62.06 39.43
CA VAL A 31 59.02 -60.97 40.22
C VAL A 31 59.18 -59.58 39.53
N ILE A 32 60.40 -59.30 39.06
CA ILE A 32 60.66 -58.03 38.30
C ILE A 32 59.90 -58.03 37.02
N PHE A 33 59.81 -59.16 36.30
CA PHE A 33 59.01 -59.22 35.06
C PHE A 33 57.50 -58.91 35.30
N TYR A 34 56.89 -59.53 36.32
CA TYR A 34 55.49 -59.25 36.65
C TYR A 34 55.28 -57.84 37.21
N ALA A 35 56.26 -57.28 37.94
CA ALA A 35 56.19 -55.90 38.41
C ALA A 35 56.25 -54.91 37.24
N LEU A 36 57.17 -55.14 36.27
CA LEU A 36 57.24 -54.35 35.05
C LEU A 36 55.98 -54.50 34.17
N TYR A 37 55.43 -55.69 34.03
CA TYR A 37 54.22 -55.98 33.33
C TYR A 37 53.01 -55.29 33.99
N LEU A 38 52.94 -55.33 35.32
CA LEU A 38 51.89 -54.57 36.06
C LEU A 38 52.04 -53.08 35.90
N LEU A 39 53.26 -52.53 35.93
CA LEU A 39 53.52 -51.11 35.65
C LEU A 39 53.09 -50.72 34.22
N LEU A 40 53.37 -51.61 33.26
CA LEU A 40 52.97 -51.37 31.86
C LEU A 40 51.47 -51.42 31.72
N ILE A 41 50.74 -52.31 32.41
CA ILE A 41 49.27 -52.33 32.45
C ILE A 41 48.73 -51.04 33.10
N ILE A 42 49.30 -50.62 34.22
CA ILE A 42 48.89 -49.38 34.89
C ILE A 42 49.11 -48.15 33.95
N ALA A 43 50.28 -48.07 33.33
CA ALA A 43 50.61 -47.04 32.36
C ALA A 43 49.65 -47.04 31.16
N PHE A 44 49.31 -48.25 30.67
CA PHE A 44 48.35 -48.44 29.61
C PHE A 44 46.92 -47.90 30.00
N PHE A 45 46.48 -48.29 31.23
CA PHE A 45 45.17 -47.77 31.72
C PHE A 45 45.17 -46.26 31.96
N ILE A 46 46.26 -45.67 32.46
CA ILE A 46 46.42 -44.25 32.63
C ILE A 46 46.44 -43.58 31.26
N GLY A 47 47.20 -44.08 30.31
CA GLY A 47 47.23 -43.58 28.92
C GLY A 47 45.89 -43.70 28.23
N MET A 48 45.19 -44.83 28.43
CA MET A 48 43.86 -45.05 27.88
C MET A 48 42.84 -44.07 28.48
N ASN A 49 42.87 -43.85 29.82
CA ASN A 49 42.00 -42.84 30.44
C ASN A 49 42.29 -41.43 29.93
N TYR A 50 43.55 -41.07 29.71
CA TYR A 50 43.93 -39.79 29.13
C TYR A 50 43.43 -39.64 27.69
N VAL A 51 43.60 -40.64 26.84
CA VAL A 51 43.10 -40.69 25.46
C VAL A 51 41.56 -40.61 25.43
N MET A 52 40.90 -41.35 26.32
CA MET A 52 39.44 -41.31 26.45
C MET A 52 38.96 -39.95 26.91
N GLY A 53 39.68 -39.26 27.80
CA GLY A 53 39.39 -37.88 28.17
C GLY A 53 39.47 -36.93 26.98
N LEU A 54 40.56 -37.01 26.20
CA LEU A 54 40.72 -36.20 24.97
C LEU A 54 39.64 -36.49 23.91
N LEU A 55 39.30 -37.78 23.73
CA LEU A 55 38.24 -38.19 22.83
C LEU A 55 36.88 -37.68 23.28
N ASN A 56 36.60 -37.74 24.57
CA ASN A 56 35.34 -37.23 25.13
C ASN A 56 35.24 -35.72 24.96
N ASP A 57 36.30 -34.96 25.24
CA ASP A 57 36.35 -33.52 25.05
C ASP A 57 36.19 -33.14 23.56
N TRP A 58 36.82 -33.93 22.66
CA TRP A 58 36.66 -33.74 21.23
C TRP A 58 35.23 -34.06 20.78
N LEU A 59 34.62 -35.14 21.27
CA LEU A 59 33.27 -35.55 20.95
C LEU A 59 32.25 -34.51 21.41
N ILE A 60 32.38 -33.98 22.64
CA ILE A 60 31.54 -32.92 23.16
C ILE A 60 31.63 -31.67 22.27
N ARG A 61 32.86 -31.25 21.90
CA ARG A 61 33.05 -30.12 20.99
C ARG A 61 32.43 -30.37 19.63
N PHE A 62 32.56 -31.58 19.10
CA PHE A 62 31.98 -31.97 17.83
C PHE A 62 30.45 -31.98 17.88
N GLU A 63 29.84 -32.53 18.94
CA GLU A 63 28.38 -32.52 19.12
C GLU A 63 27.83 -31.10 19.29
N THR A 64 28.50 -30.25 20.07
CA THR A 64 28.08 -28.84 20.26
C THR A 64 28.32 -27.98 19.02
N SER A 65 29.18 -28.43 18.10
CA SER A 65 29.43 -27.74 16.83
C SER A 65 28.54 -28.23 15.69
N GLN A 66 27.62 -29.17 15.92
CA GLN A 66 26.71 -29.61 14.86
C GLN A 66 25.70 -28.51 14.46
N PRO A 67 25.28 -28.44 13.18
CA PRO A 67 24.38 -27.41 12.71
C PRO A 67 23.02 -27.45 13.42
N GLU A 68 22.58 -28.63 13.90
CA GLU A 68 21.34 -28.77 14.66
C GLU A 68 21.44 -28.07 16.02
N THR A 69 22.57 -28.26 16.75
CA THR A 69 22.80 -27.57 18.03
C THR A 69 22.95 -26.07 17.83
N LYS A 70 23.71 -25.66 16.81
CA LYS A 70 23.92 -24.25 16.51
C LYS A 70 22.66 -23.55 16.01
N SER A 71 21.78 -24.23 15.29
CA SER A 71 20.49 -23.68 14.91
C SER A 71 19.56 -23.48 16.09
N GLN A 72 19.61 -24.39 17.07
CA GLN A 72 18.86 -24.21 18.30
C GLN A 72 19.37 -23.00 19.11
N GLU A 73 20.70 -22.90 19.28
CA GLU A 73 21.33 -21.76 19.96
C GLU A 73 20.97 -20.42 19.27
N ALA A 74 21.08 -20.34 17.94
CA ALA A 74 20.73 -19.15 17.17
C ALA A 74 19.23 -18.83 17.28
N PHE A 75 18.37 -19.85 17.22
CA PHE A 75 16.93 -19.65 17.37
C PHE A 75 16.58 -19.17 18.79
N GLU A 76 17.13 -19.78 19.81
CA GLU A 76 16.91 -19.36 21.21
C GLU A 76 17.39 -17.93 21.46
N GLN A 77 18.51 -17.54 20.89
CA GLN A 77 19.06 -16.20 21.03
C GLN A 77 18.20 -15.13 20.32
N LEU A 78 17.71 -15.44 19.11
CA LEU A 78 17.04 -14.44 18.27
C LEU A 78 15.51 -14.44 18.40
N PHE A 79 14.89 -15.60 18.70
CA PHE A 79 13.45 -15.78 18.53
C PHE A 79 12.72 -16.34 19.77
N ALA A 80 13.43 -16.77 20.85
CA ALA A 80 12.75 -17.21 22.07
C ALA A 80 12.19 -16.03 22.88
N ASP A 81 12.93 -14.93 22.92
CA ASP A 81 12.49 -13.62 23.47
C ASP A 81 13.00 -12.53 22.51
N PRO A 82 12.29 -12.31 21.39
CA PRO A 82 12.85 -11.59 20.26
C PRO A 82 12.94 -10.08 20.54
N ASP A 83 14.14 -9.52 20.37
CA ASP A 83 14.33 -8.08 20.17
C ASP A 83 14.03 -7.75 18.71
N TRP A 84 12.81 -7.28 18.44
CA TRP A 84 12.36 -6.92 17.08
C TRP A 84 13.18 -5.79 16.47
N ASN A 85 13.79 -4.94 17.28
CA ASN A 85 14.67 -3.87 16.81
C ASN A 85 16.00 -4.45 16.32
N GLU A 86 16.55 -5.45 17.01
CA GLU A 86 17.75 -6.16 16.55
C GLU A 86 17.46 -6.95 15.26
N LEU A 87 16.33 -7.63 15.20
CA LEU A 87 15.90 -8.37 14.00
C LEU A 87 15.65 -7.46 12.79
N TYR A 88 15.15 -6.24 13.00
CA TYR A 88 15.02 -5.22 11.95
C TYR A 88 16.37 -4.88 11.32
N ASP A 89 17.40 -4.65 12.16
CA ASP A 89 18.75 -4.33 11.70
C ASP A 89 19.41 -5.54 11.01
N LEU A 90 19.27 -6.74 11.59
CA LEU A 90 19.82 -7.97 11.01
C LEU A 90 19.18 -8.34 9.66
N ALA A 91 17.89 -8.07 9.49
CA ALA A 91 17.19 -8.24 8.23
C ALA A 91 17.53 -7.17 7.17
N GLY A 92 18.30 -6.14 7.55
CA GLY A 92 18.73 -5.08 6.65
C GLY A 92 17.61 -4.12 6.25
N PHE A 93 16.54 -4.04 7.03
CA PHE A 93 15.46 -3.08 6.78
C PHE A 93 15.95 -1.64 6.96
N GLN A 94 15.28 -0.73 6.27
CA GLN A 94 15.56 0.70 6.35
C GLN A 94 14.29 1.44 6.75
N ASP A 95 14.44 2.45 7.59
CA ASP A 95 13.34 3.36 7.92
C ASP A 95 12.78 4.00 6.65
N THR A 96 11.46 4.10 6.58
CA THR A 96 10.77 4.89 5.56
C THR A 96 10.48 6.29 6.11
N LEU A 97 9.96 7.19 5.29
CA LEU A 97 9.58 8.51 5.77
C LEU A 97 8.51 8.43 6.88
N PHE A 98 7.59 7.48 6.78
CA PHE A 98 6.42 7.40 7.67
C PHE A 98 6.51 6.32 8.73
N GLU A 99 7.48 5.42 8.64
CA GLU A 99 7.66 4.29 9.56
C GLU A 99 9.12 4.10 9.90
N SER A 100 9.35 3.85 11.16
CA SER A 100 10.65 3.59 11.74
C SER A 100 10.75 2.15 12.25
N LYS A 101 11.94 1.80 12.70
CA LYS A 101 12.23 0.59 13.45
C LYS A 101 11.24 0.34 14.60
N ASP A 102 10.82 1.40 15.32
CA ASP A 102 9.84 1.27 16.41
C ASP A 102 8.46 0.86 15.89
N SER A 103 8.07 1.32 14.70
CA SER A 103 6.81 0.90 14.04
C SER A 103 6.85 -0.59 13.69
N TYR A 104 7.98 -1.08 13.20
CA TYR A 104 8.19 -2.51 12.94
C TYR A 104 8.11 -3.34 14.23
N SER A 105 8.79 -2.90 15.31
CA SER A 105 8.73 -3.57 16.60
C SER A 105 7.29 -3.71 17.11
N ALA A 106 6.54 -2.59 17.12
CA ALA A 106 5.15 -2.59 17.54
C ALA A 106 4.25 -3.50 16.67
N TYR A 107 4.51 -3.54 15.36
CA TYR A 107 3.82 -4.46 14.45
C TYR A 107 4.11 -5.93 14.79
N MET A 108 5.38 -6.29 14.98
CA MET A 108 5.78 -7.65 15.28
C MET A 108 5.29 -8.11 16.66
N GLU A 109 5.37 -7.26 17.67
CA GLU A 109 4.81 -7.52 19.01
C GLU A 109 3.32 -7.81 18.94
N LYS A 110 2.56 -7.03 18.17
CA LYS A 110 1.13 -7.24 17.97
C LYS A 110 0.84 -8.52 17.18
N LYS A 111 1.65 -8.84 16.15
CA LYS A 111 1.46 -9.99 15.28
C LYS A 111 1.76 -11.30 16.01
N VAL A 112 2.86 -11.34 16.75
CA VAL A 112 3.31 -12.53 17.48
C VAL A 112 2.54 -12.67 18.79
N GLY A 113 2.39 -11.61 19.57
CA GLY A 113 1.73 -11.64 20.87
C GLY A 113 2.36 -12.71 21.77
N ASP A 114 1.51 -13.49 22.47
CA ASP A 114 1.93 -14.57 23.37
C ASP A 114 2.15 -15.94 22.66
N LYS A 115 2.23 -15.95 21.31
CA LYS A 115 2.39 -17.20 20.57
C LYS A 115 3.85 -17.61 20.52
N GLU A 116 4.10 -18.88 20.69
CA GLU A 116 5.45 -19.45 20.56
C GLU A 116 5.87 -19.51 19.08
N LEU A 117 7.10 -19.08 18.84
CA LEU A 117 7.76 -19.27 17.55
C LEU A 117 8.39 -20.65 17.48
N THR A 118 8.42 -21.23 16.31
CA THR A 118 9.06 -22.51 16.01
C THR A 118 9.92 -22.38 14.76
N TYR A 119 10.79 -23.36 14.50
CA TYR A 119 11.55 -23.37 13.26
C TYR A 119 11.65 -24.76 12.65
N ILE A 120 11.83 -24.81 11.34
CA ILE A 120 12.03 -26.04 10.58
C ILE A 120 13.24 -25.89 9.66
N LYS A 121 14.02 -26.97 9.53
CA LYS A 121 15.14 -27.03 8.59
C LYS A 121 14.61 -27.19 7.16
N THR A 122 15.10 -26.38 6.25
CA THR A 122 14.86 -26.55 4.81
C THR A 122 15.97 -27.39 4.17
N SER A 123 15.84 -27.74 2.89
CA SER A 123 16.93 -28.38 2.15
C SER A 123 18.13 -27.44 2.09
N ALA A 124 19.34 -28.01 2.26
CA ALA A 124 20.59 -27.26 2.17
C ALA A 124 20.66 -26.45 0.86
N GLY A 125 21.02 -25.19 0.98
CA GLY A 125 21.23 -24.32 -0.19
C GLY A 125 22.41 -24.80 -1.05
N LEU A 126 22.47 -24.35 -2.29
CA LEU A 126 23.54 -24.64 -3.25
C LEU A 126 24.94 -24.23 -2.75
N THR A 127 25.03 -23.40 -1.72
CA THR A 127 26.27 -22.84 -1.13
C THR A 127 26.78 -23.60 0.08
N GLY A 128 26.19 -24.74 0.45
CA GLY A 128 26.65 -25.55 1.59
C GLY A 128 26.17 -25.04 2.97
N GLY A 129 25.44 -23.94 3.04
CA GLY A 129 24.83 -23.43 4.27
C GLY A 129 23.53 -24.16 4.64
N HIS A 130 23.12 -24.08 5.89
CA HIS A 130 21.84 -24.61 6.37
C HIS A 130 20.84 -23.46 6.58
N LYS A 131 19.72 -23.51 5.83
CA LYS A 131 18.62 -22.53 5.95
C LYS A 131 17.49 -23.10 6.80
N TYR A 132 16.98 -22.28 7.69
CA TYR A 132 15.88 -22.59 8.60
C TYR A 132 14.76 -21.57 8.41
N ILE A 133 13.50 -22.03 8.42
CA ILE A 133 12.32 -21.18 8.37
C ILE A 133 11.78 -21.02 9.78
N VAL A 134 11.62 -19.77 10.22
CA VAL A 134 10.93 -19.40 11.45
C VAL A 134 9.44 -19.32 11.19
N LYS A 135 8.64 -19.91 12.06
CA LYS A 135 7.18 -20.04 11.89
C LYS A 135 6.42 -19.50 13.09
N LEU A 136 5.29 -18.89 12.79
CA LEU A 136 4.25 -18.53 13.74
C LEU A 136 3.01 -19.39 13.44
N GLY A 137 2.88 -20.55 14.10
CA GLY A 137 1.91 -21.57 13.73
C GLY A 137 2.20 -22.12 12.32
N ASP A 138 1.28 -21.94 11.38
CA ASP A 138 1.46 -22.38 9.98
C ASP A 138 2.10 -21.31 9.09
N GLU A 139 2.17 -20.07 9.54
CA GLU A 139 2.73 -18.95 8.80
C GLU A 139 4.25 -18.91 8.88
N ASN A 140 4.91 -18.63 7.75
CA ASN A 140 6.35 -18.41 7.69
C ASN A 140 6.65 -16.94 8.04
N LEU A 141 7.37 -16.73 9.14
CA LEU A 141 7.69 -15.39 9.63
C LEU A 141 9.01 -14.84 9.10
N GLY A 142 9.94 -15.74 8.80
CA GLY A 142 11.26 -15.36 8.31
C GLY A 142 12.15 -16.57 8.11
N THR A 143 13.42 -16.33 7.83
CA THR A 143 14.44 -17.37 7.73
C THR A 143 15.74 -16.92 8.39
N PHE A 144 16.52 -17.86 8.88
CA PHE A 144 17.91 -17.63 9.21
C PHE A 144 18.80 -18.71 8.58
N THR A 145 20.03 -18.34 8.26
CA THR A 145 21.00 -19.22 7.60
C THR A 145 22.24 -19.35 8.46
N LEU A 146 22.74 -20.58 8.61
CA LEU A 146 24.03 -20.85 9.20
C LEU A 146 25.03 -21.21 8.11
N GLN A 147 26.22 -20.60 8.16
CA GLN A 147 27.33 -20.89 7.27
C GLN A 147 28.48 -21.49 8.07
N ASN A 148 29.12 -22.56 7.53
CA ASN A 148 30.34 -23.10 8.13
C ASN A 148 31.54 -22.29 7.64
N HIS A 149 32.34 -21.78 8.58
CA HIS A 149 33.54 -20.99 8.30
C HIS A 149 34.84 -21.81 8.30
N VAL A 150 34.74 -23.12 8.50
CA VAL A 150 35.90 -24.00 8.51
C VAL A 150 35.84 -24.94 7.32
N GLU A 151 36.92 -24.97 6.53
CA GLU A 151 37.09 -25.88 5.39
C GLU A 151 38.03 -27.03 5.80
N GLY A 152 37.49 -28.24 6.00
CA GLY A 152 38.28 -29.45 6.28
C GLY A 152 37.44 -30.60 6.81
N GLU A 153 37.53 -31.79 6.22
CA GLU A 153 36.72 -32.98 6.61
C GLU A 153 37.03 -33.50 8.04
N LEU A 154 38.16 -33.12 8.61
CA LEU A 154 38.61 -33.57 9.95
C LEU A 154 38.59 -32.45 10.99
N GLU A 155 38.25 -31.24 10.61
CA GLU A 155 38.16 -30.11 11.52
C GLU A 155 36.75 -30.02 12.14
N ILE A 156 36.68 -29.47 13.36
CA ILE A 156 35.39 -29.28 14.03
C ILE A 156 34.67 -28.13 13.29
N PRO A 157 33.45 -28.33 12.76
CA PRO A 157 32.71 -27.30 12.07
C PRO A 157 32.49 -26.09 12.97
N ASP A 158 32.57 -24.89 12.37
CA ASP A 158 32.24 -23.61 13.01
C ASP A 158 31.07 -22.96 12.29
N TRP A 159 29.86 -23.36 12.68
CA TRP A 159 28.62 -22.82 12.14
C TRP A 159 28.28 -21.52 12.83
N GLN A 160 28.19 -20.45 12.07
CA GLN A 160 27.83 -19.12 12.53
C GLN A 160 26.58 -18.63 11.77
N LEU A 161 25.86 -17.69 12.40
CA LEU A 161 24.74 -16.99 11.75
C LEU A 161 25.30 -16.16 10.59
N ASP A 162 24.74 -16.36 9.39
CA ASP A 162 25.14 -15.68 8.18
C ASP A 162 24.11 -14.61 7.78
N THR A 163 22.84 -15.01 7.65
CA THR A 163 21.77 -14.11 7.24
C THR A 163 20.51 -14.33 8.06
N VAL A 164 19.79 -13.25 8.28
CA VAL A 164 18.41 -13.25 8.79
C VAL A 164 17.55 -12.52 7.77
N GLU A 165 16.45 -13.13 7.34
CA GLU A 165 15.44 -12.52 6.47
C GLU A 165 14.10 -12.59 7.18
N MET A 166 13.41 -11.47 7.29
CA MET A 166 12.05 -11.43 7.85
C MET A 166 11.04 -11.25 6.73
N PHE A 167 9.97 -12.06 6.75
CA PHE A 167 8.88 -11.94 5.80
C PHE A 167 7.86 -10.96 6.35
N ILE A 168 7.78 -9.82 5.73
CA ILE A 168 6.78 -8.81 6.04
C ILE A 168 5.74 -8.89 4.93
N GLU A 169 4.50 -9.20 5.25
CA GLU A 169 3.40 -8.85 4.38
C GLU A 169 3.35 -7.32 4.37
N ARG A 170 3.79 -6.76 3.25
CA ARG A 170 3.65 -5.32 3.04
C ARG A 170 2.17 -5.04 2.99
N LEU A 171 1.72 -4.38 4.01
CA LEU A 171 0.36 -3.96 4.16
C LEU A 171 0.04 -2.87 3.14
N GLU A 172 -1.19 -2.76 2.93
CA GLU A 172 -2.05 -1.96 2.11
C GLU A 172 -1.46 -0.61 1.69
N ASP A 173 -1.68 -0.31 0.45
CA ASP A 173 -1.52 1.03 -0.10
C ASP A 173 -2.47 1.99 0.63
N VAL A 174 -1.97 3.13 1.04
CA VAL A 174 -2.78 4.14 1.71
C VAL A 174 -3.14 5.25 0.74
N THR A 175 -4.42 5.42 0.52
CA THR A 175 -4.97 6.48 -0.31
C THR A 175 -5.77 7.44 0.56
N ILE A 176 -5.52 8.75 0.42
CA ILE A 176 -6.15 9.79 1.25
C ILE A 176 -6.66 10.90 0.34
N ARG A 177 -7.95 11.21 0.43
CA ARG A 177 -8.60 12.25 -0.35
C ARG A 177 -8.97 13.43 0.54
N THR A 178 -8.57 14.63 0.14
CA THR A 178 -8.84 15.88 0.87
C THR A 178 -9.04 17.05 -0.09
N GLN A 179 -9.40 18.22 0.44
CA GLN A 179 -9.43 19.46 -0.34
C GLN A 179 -8.01 20.01 -0.58
N PRO A 180 -7.78 20.79 -1.66
CA PRO A 180 -6.52 21.49 -1.87
C PRO A 180 -6.21 22.47 -0.73
N GLY A 181 -4.93 22.57 -0.36
CA GLY A 181 -4.48 23.48 0.71
C GLY A 181 -4.52 22.84 2.11
N HIS A 182 -5.23 21.72 2.29
CA HIS A 182 -5.21 20.97 3.54
C HIS A 182 -3.97 20.11 3.64
N VAL A 183 -3.45 19.96 4.87
CA VAL A 183 -2.26 19.17 5.15
C VAL A 183 -2.66 17.77 5.62
N VAL A 184 -2.23 16.78 4.87
CA VAL A 184 -2.38 15.37 5.22
C VAL A 184 -1.12 14.92 5.95
N SER A 185 -1.27 14.20 7.06
CA SER A 185 -0.15 13.61 7.79
C SER A 185 -0.40 12.13 8.04
N ILE A 186 0.66 11.33 7.93
CA ILE A 186 0.71 9.91 8.28
C ILE A 186 1.63 9.76 9.48
N ASN A 187 1.15 9.18 10.58
CA ASN A 187 1.89 8.99 11.82
C ASN A 187 2.51 10.33 12.34
N GLY A 188 1.78 11.44 12.16
CA GLY A 188 2.23 12.78 12.54
C GLY A 188 3.22 13.45 11.57
N ILE A 189 3.60 12.78 10.47
CA ILE A 189 4.55 13.30 9.47
C ILE A 189 3.78 13.82 8.25
N PRO A 190 3.90 15.12 7.91
CA PRO A 190 3.19 15.70 6.78
C PRO A 190 3.63 15.10 5.44
N MET A 191 2.67 14.78 4.59
CA MET A 191 2.91 14.36 3.22
C MET A 191 3.20 15.58 2.34
N SER A 192 4.26 15.51 1.54
CA SER A 192 4.54 16.53 0.54
C SER A 192 3.69 16.34 -0.72
N ASP A 193 3.64 17.35 -1.59
CA ASP A 193 2.93 17.29 -2.88
C ASP A 193 3.44 16.19 -3.81
N SER A 194 4.64 15.63 -3.55
CA SER A 194 5.17 14.49 -4.30
C SER A 194 4.35 13.22 -4.14
N TYR A 195 3.53 13.13 -3.10
CA TYR A 195 2.59 12.03 -2.85
C TYR A 195 1.21 12.23 -3.50
N ILE A 196 0.92 13.40 -4.07
CA ILE A 196 -0.34 13.64 -4.78
C ILE A 196 -0.33 12.83 -6.08
N VAL A 197 -1.28 11.94 -6.22
CA VAL A 197 -1.44 11.05 -7.39
C VAL A 197 -2.63 11.41 -8.26
N SER A 198 -3.60 12.16 -7.72
CA SER A 198 -4.74 12.64 -8.49
C SER A 198 -5.23 13.98 -7.99
N LYS A 199 -5.77 14.78 -8.92
CA LYS A 199 -6.49 16.03 -8.66
C LYS A 199 -7.80 15.97 -9.38
N THR A 200 -8.88 16.28 -8.68
CA THR A 200 -10.22 16.37 -9.27
C THR A 200 -10.76 17.77 -9.06
N CYS A 201 -11.29 18.36 -10.10
CA CYS A 201 -12.01 19.61 -10.07
C CYS A 201 -13.27 19.49 -10.94
N THR A 202 -14.13 20.49 -10.90
CA THR A 202 -15.27 20.58 -11.80
C THR A 202 -15.12 21.81 -12.71
N VAL A 203 -15.88 21.87 -13.79
CA VAL A 203 -15.91 23.08 -14.65
C VAL A 203 -16.36 24.31 -13.87
N LEU A 204 -17.12 24.11 -12.78
CA LEU A 204 -17.51 25.19 -11.86
C LEU A 204 -16.31 25.95 -11.29
N ASP A 205 -15.19 25.28 -11.10
CA ASP A 205 -13.97 25.88 -10.52
C ASP A 205 -13.40 27.01 -11.39
N ASP A 206 -13.65 27.00 -12.71
CA ASP A 206 -13.23 28.04 -13.62
C ASP A 206 -14.05 29.33 -13.44
N TYR A 207 -15.25 29.23 -12.84
CA TYR A 207 -16.16 30.34 -12.56
C TYR A 207 -16.14 30.78 -11.10
N ALA A 208 -15.52 29.97 -10.23
CA ALA A 208 -15.46 30.24 -8.80
C ALA A 208 -14.49 31.38 -8.49
N PRO A 209 -14.77 32.20 -7.47
CA PRO A 209 -13.83 33.22 -7.02
C PRO A 209 -12.56 32.61 -6.48
N GLU A 210 -11.45 33.36 -6.54
CA GLU A 210 -10.17 32.99 -5.97
C GLU A 210 -10.31 32.58 -4.49
N GLY A 211 -9.67 31.45 -4.12
CA GLY A 211 -9.74 30.89 -2.76
C GLY A 211 -10.95 30.02 -2.47
N PHE A 212 -11.86 29.83 -3.44
CA PHE A 212 -12.94 28.85 -3.30
C PHE A 212 -12.45 27.46 -3.76
N HIS A 213 -12.45 26.51 -2.85
CA HIS A 213 -11.98 25.16 -3.14
C HIS A 213 -13.10 24.19 -3.53
N GLY A 214 -14.34 24.55 -3.25
CA GLY A 214 -15.58 23.90 -3.75
C GLY A 214 -15.54 22.37 -3.77
N ASP A 215 -15.77 21.83 -4.96
CA ASP A 215 -15.75 20.38 -5.21
C ASP A 215 -14.34 19.87 -5.64
N ARG A 216 -13.30 20.69 -5.51
CA ARG A 216 -11.92 20.29 -5.76
C ARG A 216 -11.48 19.27 -4.73
N SER A 217 -10.70 18.28 -5.18
CA SER A 217 -10.04 17.36 -4.28
C SER A 217 -8.65 16.99 -4.79
N VAL A 218 -7.78 16.63 -3.86
CA VAL A 218 -6.49 16.04 -4.12
C VAL A 218 -6.42 14.69 -3.45
N THR A 219 -5.80 13.72 -4.12
CA THR A 219 -5.63 12.38 -3.60
C THR A 219 -4.15 12.13 -3.40
N TYR A 220 -3.78 11.82 -2.16
CA TYR A 220 -2.45 11.37 -1.78
C TYR A 220 -2.40 9.85 -1.80
N TYR A 221 -1.23 9.31 -2.12
CA TYR A 221 -0.98 7.88 -2.13
C TYR A 221 0.41 7.58 -1.61
N THR A 222 0.52 6.56 -0.79
CA THR A 222 1.78 5.92 -0.41
C THR A 222 1.56 4.42 -0.32
N ASP A 223 2.60 3.66 -0.61
CA ASP A 223 2.60 2.21 -0.58
C ASP A 223 3.57 1.67 0.49
N GLY A 224 3.38 0.42 0.84
CA GLY A 224 4.36 -0.34 1.60
C GLY A 224 4.49 0.00 3.08
N LEU A 225 3.43 0.51 3.74
CA LEU A 225 3.42 0.67 5.18
C LEU A 225 3.27 -0.70 5.89
N LEU A 226 3.95 -0.85 7.03
CA LEU A 226 3.95 -2.08 7.84
C LEU A 226 2.72 -2.19 8.74
N VAL A 227 2.18 -1.05 9.15
CA VAL A 227 1.02 -0.95 10.04
C VAL A 227 -0.01 -0.02 9.46
N THR A 228 -1.29 -0.27 9.80
CA THR A 228 -2.36 0.69 9.52
C THR A 228 -1.97 2.04 10.14
N PRO A 229 -1.75 3.10 9.35
CA PRO A 229 -1.24 4.35 9.87
C PRO A 229 -2.32 5.14 10.60
N GLU A 230 -1.89 6.03 11.47
CA GLU A 230 -2.71 7.13 11.94
C GLU A 230 -2.73 8.22 10.87
N VAL A 231 -3.90 8.44 10.26
CA VAL A 231 -4.10 9.49 9.26
C VAL A 231 -4.76 10.70 9.89
N THR A 232 -4.16 11.87 9.72
CA THR A 232 -4.73 13.14 10.19
C THR A 232 -4.76 14.15 9.05
N ILE A 233 -5.80 14.99 9.04
CA ILE A 233 -5.97 16.08 8.08
C ILE A 233 -6.16 17.37 8.87
N THR A 234 -5.47 18.43 8.48
CA THR A 234 -5.63 19.76 9.08
C THR A 234 -5.89 20.81 8.00
N ASP A 235 -6.62 21.85 8.35
CA ASP A 235 -6.82 23.00 7.47
C ASP A 235 -5.55 23.88 7.38
N GLU A 236 -5.58 24.92 6.57
CA GLU A 236 -4.48 25.87 6.39
C GLU A 236 -4.08 26.60 7.68
N ASN A 237 -4.95 26.61 8.69
CA ASN A 237 -4.70 27.24 9.99
C ASN A 237 -4.20 26.24 11.04
N GLY A 238 -4.07 24.97 10.67
CA GLY A 238 -3.66 23.87 11.56
C GLY A 238 -4.78 23.30 12.42
N ASN A 239 -6.05 23.61 12.16
CA ASN A 239 -7.17 23.01 12.87
C ASN A 239 -7.40 21.59 12.34
N ALA A 240 -7.61 20.64 13.25
CA ALA A 240 -7.91 19.26 12.88
C ALA A 240 -9.29 19.16 12.17
N LEU A 241 -9.29 18.44 11.05
CA LEU A 241 -10.50 18.12 10.29
C LEU A 241 -10.90 16.67 10.54
N GLU A 242 -12.19 16.38 10.40
CA GLU A 242 -12.69 15.02 10.55
C GLU A 242 -12.26 14.17 9.34
N CYS A 243 -11.58 13.05 9.62
CA CYS A 243 -11.13 12.06 8.64
C CYS A 243 -11.88 10.76 8.86
N ALA A 244 -12.46 10.19 7.82
CA ALA A 244 -13.13 8.90 7.83
C ALA A 244 -12.46 7.92 6.88
N TYR A 245 -12.66 6.62 7.13
CA TYR A 245 -12.18 5.53 6.29
C TYR A 245 -13.37 4.84 5.61
N ASP A 246 -13.33 4.74 4.30
CA ASP A 246 -14.32 4.01 3.51
C ASP A 246 -13.82 2.58 3.26
N GLN A 247 -14.53 1.60 3.78
CA GLN A 247 -14.18 0.18 3.64
C GLN A 247 -14.42 -0.37 2.22
N GLU A 248 -15.31 0.24 1.43
CA GLU A 248 -15.59 -0.22 0.08
C GLU A 248 -14.47 0.18 -0.90
N THR A 249 -13.96 1.39 -0.74
CA THR A 249 -12.89 1.92 -1.60
C THR A 249 -11.49 1.76 -1.02
N GLY A 250 -11.37 1.42 0.27
CA GLY A 250 -10.08 1.36 0.99
C GLY A 250 -9.41 2.72 1.15
N MET A 251 -10.19 3.80 1.14
CA MET A 251 -9.67 5.18 1.09
C MET A 251 -10.02 5.95 2.36
N TYR A 252 -9.06 6.70 2.87
CA TYR A 252 -9.31 7.76 3.85
C TYR A 252 -9.81 9.01 3.13
N TYR A 253 -10.78 9.70 3.71
CA TYR A 253 -11.30 10.93 3.14
C TYR A 253 -11.66 11.95 4.22
N GLU A 254 -11.50 13.22 3.85
CA GLU A 254 -11.97 14.33 4.64
C GLU A 254 -13.50 14.36 4.65
N VAL A 255 -14.11 14.40 5.84
CA VAL A 255 -15.54 14.57 5.98
C VAL A 255 -15.89 16.03 5.76
N LEU A 256 -16.43 16.32 4.59
CA LEU A 256 -16.80 17.68 4.23
C LEU A 256 -18.00 18.16 5.05
N SER A 257 -17.98 19.44 5.43
CA SER A 257 -19.12 20.07 6.06
C SER A 257 -20.35 19.97 5.17
N PRO A 258 -21.55 19.80 5.73
CA PRO A 258 -22.78 19.75 4.95
C PRO A 258 -22.91 20.99 4.05
N LYS A 259 -23.35 20.77 2.80
CA LYS A 259 -23.62 21.90 1.87
C LYS A 259 -24.64 22.82 2.52
N PRO A 260 -24.43 24.16 2.44
CA PRO A 260 -25.33 25.10 3.06
C PRO A 260 -26.75 25.02 2.42
N GLU A 261 -27.79 25.09 3.26
CA GLU A 261 -29.15 25.10 2.78
C GLU A 261 -29.45 26.39 2.02
N ILE A 262 -30.31 26.30 0.99
CA ILE A 262 -30.78 27.45 0.20
C ILE A 262 -31.74 28.26 1.06
N SER A 263 -31.40 29.50 1.34
CA SER A 263 -32.30 30.39 2.02
C SER A 263 -33.49 30.79 1.10
N LYS A 264 -34.61 31.13 1.71
CA LYS A 264 -35.77 31.62 0.95
C LYS A 264 -35.41 32.80 0.05
N SER A 265 -34.58 33.74 0.50
CA SER A 265 -34.18 34.92 -0.30
C SER A 265 -33.32 34.52 -1.52
N GLU A 266 -32.50 33.50 -1.41
CA GLU A 266 -31.71 32.96 -2.53
C GLU A 266 -32.61 32.22 -3.52
N TYR A 267 -33.50 31.37 -3.01
CA TYR A 267 -34.48 30.67 -3.86
C TYR A 267 -35.34 31.64 -4.65
N ASP A 268 -35.92 32.65 -3.98
CA ASP A 268 -36.76 33.68 -4.62
C ASP A 268 -35.96 34.48 -5.67
N ALA A 269 -34.68 34.77 -5.39
CA ALA A 269 -33.83 35.49 -6.36
C ALA A 269 -33.60 34.67 -7.63
N MET A 270 -33.28 33.36 -7.48
CA MET A 270 -33.05 32.43 -8.59
C MET A 270 -34.27 32.30 -9.49
N VAL A 271 -35.41 31.98 -8.91
CA VAL A 271 -36.64 31.74 -9.64
C VAL A 271 -37.14 33.02 -10.31
N ASN A 272 -37.11 34.14 -9.61
CA ASN A 272 -37.58 35.42 -10.16
C ASN A 272 -36.65 35.96 -11.24
N ALA A 273 -35.33 35.81 -11.13
CA ALA A 273 -34.40 36.16 -12.18
C ALA A 273 -34.67 35.36 -13.46
N THR A 274 -34.81 34.05 -13.37
CA THR A 274 -35.09 33.16 -14.49
C THR A 274 -36.45 33.51 -15.14
N LYS A 275 -37.49 33.68 -14.34
CA LYS A 275 -38.81 34.10 -14.85
C LYS A 275 -38.79 35.49 -15.49
N SER A 276 -38.01 36.43 -14.94
CA SER A 276 -37.84 37.76 -15.51
C SER A 276 -37.11 37.71 -16.86
N TYR A 277 -36.05 36.91 -16.95
CA TYR A 277 -35.34 36.63 -18.20
C TYR A 277 -36.26 36.05 -19.26
N ALA A 278 -37.00 35.00 -18.94
CA ALA A 278 -37.94 34.37 -19.86
C ALA A 278 -39.04 35.32 -20.35
N LYS A 279 -39.62 36.13 -19.44
CA LYS A 279 -40.62 37.18 -19.78
C LYS A 279 -40.02 38.18 -20.72
N TYR A 280 -38.80 38.65 -20.50
CA TYR A 280 -38.12 39.59 -21.36
C TYR A 280 -37.94 39.03 -22.77
N MET A 281 -37.53 37.75 -22.89
CA MET A 281 -37.28 37.10 -24.17
C MET A 281 -38.53 36.85 -25.01
N ILE A 282 -39.73 36.97 -24.45
CA ILE A 282 -41.00 36.99 -25.22
C ILE A 282 -41.63 38.38 -25.31
N GLY A 283 -40.94 39.42 -24.84
CA GLY A 283 -41.46 40.79 -24.84
C GLY A 283 -42.65 41.03 -23.91
N ALA A 284 -42.75 40.24 -22.82
CA ALA A 284 -43.86 40.36 -21.89
C ALA A 284 -43.79 41.64 -21.05
N ALA A 285 -44.93 42.25 -20.81
CA ALA A 285 -45.04 43.40 -19.91
C ALA A 285 -44.62 43.02 -18.49
N GLY A 286 -43.88 43.87 -17.78
CA GLY A 286 -43.43 43.62 -16.39
C GLY A 286 -42.25 42.68 -16.27
N ALA A 287 -41.45 42.51 -17.30
CA ALA A 287 -40.23 41.67 -17.28
C ALA A 287 -39.17 42.15 -16.30
N SER A 288 -39.18 43.36 -15.79
CA SER A 288 -38.35 43.90 -14.68
C SER A 288 -36.91 43.37 -14.55
N LEU A 289 -36.21 43.20 -15.70
CA LEU A 289 -34.82 42.62 -15.68
C LEU A 289 -33.90 43.33 -14.70
N SER A 290 -33.92 44.67 -14.65
CA SER A 290 -33.08 45.46 -13.74
C SER A 290 -33.35 45.18 -12.24
N SER A 291 -34.52 44.60 -11.92
CA SER A 291 -34.83 44.18 -10.54
C SER A 291 -34.08 42.93 -10.12
N TYR A 292 -33.66 42.09 -11.05
CA TYR A 292 -33.06 40.79 -10.75
C TYR A 292 -31.65 40.60 -11.31
N PHE A 293 -31.26 41.42 -12.30
CA PHE A 293 -29.95 41.35 -12.92
C PHE A 293 -29.10 42.58 -12.58
N ASN A 294 -27.78 42.37 -12.55
CA ASN A 294 -26.83 43.47 -12.45
C ASN A 294 -26.76 44.21 -13.78
N THR A 295 -27.25 45.44 -13.81
CA THR A 295 -27.33 46.23 -15.03
C THR A 295 -25.98 46.63 -15.63
N SER A 296 -24.89 46.51 -14.85
CA SER A 296 -23.52 46.76 -15.30
C SER A 296 -22.82 45.51 -15.84
N SER A 297 -23.43 44.33 -15.73
CA SER A 297 -22.82 43.06 -16.17
C SER A 297 -22.90 42.89 -17.69
N ASP A 298 -21.96 42.08 -18.20
CA ASP A 298 -21.99 41.66 -19.61
C ASP A 298 -23.22 40.80 -19.90
N LEU A 299 -23.67 40.00 -18.95
CA LEU A 299 -24.92 39.23 -19.04
C LEU A 299 -26.12 40.13 -19.31
N PHE A 300 -26.26 41.26 -18.59
CA PHE A 300 -27.36 42.17 -18.81
C PHE A 300 -27.33 42.78 -20.22
N ARG A 301 -26.12 43.18 -20.69
CA ARG A 301 -25.92 43.68 -22.07
C ARG A 301 -26.25 42.63 -23.12
N PHE A 302 -25.83 41.40 -22.89
CA PHE A 302 -26.11 40.25 -23.75
C PHE A 302 -27.62 40.01 -23.85
N ILE A 303 -28.34 39.91 -22.73
CA ILE A 303 -29.78 39.64 -22.72
C ILE A 303 -30.53 40.78 -23.45
N THR A 304 -30.20 42.04 -23.18
CA THR A 304 -30.92 43.19 -23.76
C THR A 304 -30.54 43.45 -25.22
N GLY A 305 -29.44 42.94 -25.71
CA GLY A 305 -28.99 42.99 -27.09
C GLY A 305 -29.49 41.87 -28.00
N ASN A 306 -30.10 40.83 -27.43
CA ASN A 306 -30.58 39.67 -28.20
C ASN A 306 -32.01 39.86 -28.72
N ASP A 307 -32.33 39.17 -29.82
CA ASP A 307 -33.67 39.08 -30.36
C ASP A 307 -34.62 38.30 -29.45
N LEU A 308 -35.91 38.70 -29.48
CA LEU A 308 -36.95 38.02 -28.73
C LEU A 308 -37.18 36.59 -29.29
N TRP A 309 -37.38 35.62 -28.40
CA TRP A 309 -37.69 34.23 -28.78
C TRP A 309 -39.03 34.07 -29.47
N PHE A 310 -40.01 34.93 -29.09
CA PHE A 310 -41.35 34.85 -29.59
C PHE A 310 -42.09 36.20 -29.53
N ARG A 311 -42.95 36.43 -30.49
CA ARG A 311 -43.86 37.61 -30.56
C ARG A 311 -45.29 37.18 -30.90
N GLY A 312 -46.27 37.94 -30.46
CA GLY A 312 -47.68 37.68 -30.81
C GLY A 312 -48.34 36.54 -30.03
N TYR A 313 -48.00 36.38 -28.74
CA TYR A 313 -48.67 35.46 -27.83
C TYR A 313 -49.94 36.08 -27.22
N THR A 314 -50.89 35.24 -26.75
CA THR A 314 -52.10 35.61 -26.02
C THR A 314 -51.99 35.39 -24.49
N GLY A 315 -51.08 34.59 -24.10
CA GLY A 315 -50.79 34.32 -22.67
C GLY A 315 -49.53 33.48 -22.49
N TYR A 316 -49.09 33.35 -21.26
CA TYR A 316 -48.00 32.46 -20.88
C TYR A 316 -48.18 31.97 -19.44
N ASN A 317 -47.58 30.84 -19.14
CA ASN A 317 -47.40 30.32 -17.76
C ASN A 317 -46.07 29.62 -17.63
N PHE A 318 -45.67 29.31 -16.38
CA PHE A 318 -44.46 28.57 -16.05
C PHE A 318 -44.82 27.23 -15.46
N SER A 319 -43.99 26.23 -15.75
CA SER A 319 -44.09 24.87 -15.23
C SER A 319 -42.71 24.25 -15.04
N LYS A 320 -42.65 23.10 -14.39
CA LYS A 320 -41.41 22.28 -14.19
C LYS A 320 -40.30 23.10 -13.56
N GLU A 321 -40.60 23.84 -12.51
CA GLU A 321 -39.59 24.62 -11.79
C GLU A 321 -38.72 23.73 -10.93
N THR A 322 -37.42 23.74 -11.15
CA THR A 322 -36.43 22.98 -10.37
C THR A 322 -35.18 23.82 -10.13
N VAL A 323 -34.66 23.80 -8.91
CA VAL A 323 -33.39 24.39 -8.53
C VAL A 323 -32.47 23.26 -8.05
N SER A 324 -31.26 23.19 -8.61
CA SER A 324 -30.26 22.20 -8.30
C SER A 324 -28.85 22.80 -8.34
N GLU A 325 -27.84 22.00 -8.03
CA GLU A 325 -26.43 22.39 -8.15
C GLU A 325 -26.13 23.75 -7.48
N TYR A 326 -26.64 23.91 -6.24
CA TYR A 326 -26.43 25.13 -5.47
C TYR A 326 -25.04 25.14 -4.83
N HIS A 327 -24.30 26.24 -5.06
CA HIS A 327 -23.00 26.49 -4.47
C HIS A 327 -22.93 27.86 -3.85
N ARG A 328 -22.67 27.96 -2.55
CA ARG A 328 -22.46 29.23 -1.86
C ARG A 328 -20.96 29.48 -1.75
N TYR A 329 -20.46 30.49 -2.43
CA TYR A 329 -19.05 30.92 -2.42
C TYR A 329 -18.73 31.80 -1.21
N SER A 330 -19.69 32.63 -0.81
CA SER A 330 -19.59 33.52 0.34
C SER A 330 -20.98 33.99 0.76
N ASP A 331 -21.06 34.78 1.82
CA ASP A 331 -22.32 35.43 2.24
C ASP A 331 -22.92 36.39 1.18
N ASN A 332 -22.11 36.75 0.18
CA ASN A 332 -22.48 37.72 -0.85
C ASN A 332 -22.49 37.14 -2.27
N MET A 333 -22.18 35.83 -2.44
CA MET A 333 -22.09 35.21 -3.76
C MET A 333 -22.51 33.75 -3.73
N PHE A 334 -23.32 33.33 -4.70
CA PHE A 334 -23.68 31.94 -4.94
C PHE A 334 -23.95 31.68 -6.41
N SER A 335 -24.00 30.41 -6.80
CA SER A 335 -24.55 29.95 -8.08
C SER A 335 -25.57 28.84 -7.88
N ALA A 336 -26.44 28.63 -8.85
CA ALA A 336 -27.32 27.47 -8.91
C ALA A 336 -27.80 27.25 -10.35
N ARG A 337 -28.15 26.00 -10.66
CA ARG A 337 -28.83 25.60 -11.89
C ARG A 337 -30.33 25.72 -11.70
N ILE A 338 -30.98 26.43 -12.58
CA ILE A 338 -32.44 26.66 -12.58
C ILE A 338 -33.02 26.13 -13.89
N GLN A 339 -33.98 25.22 -13.76
CA GLN A 339 -34.72 24.66 -14.87
C GLN A 339 -36.19 25.08 -14.75
N ILE A 340 -36.72 25.76 -15.77
CA ILE A 340 -38.13 26.22 -15.84
C ILE A 340 -38.60 26.09 -17.27
N THR A 341 -39.80 25.55 -17.48
CA THR A 341 -40.46 25.59 -18.80
C THR A 341 -41.38 26.80 -18.89
N LEU A 342 -41.15 27.67 -19.86
CA LEU A 342 -42.05 28.74 -20.25
C LEU A 342 -43.01 28.23 -21.33
N ASN A 343 -44.29 28.17 -21.01
CA ASN A 343 -45.37 27.79 -21.93
C ASN A 343 -45.98 29.06 -22.52
N VAL A 344 -45.82 29.27 -23.84
CA VAL A 344 -46.36 30.44 -24.56
C VAL A 344 -47.58 30.03 -25.34
N ILE A 345 -48.72 30.65 -25.06
CA ILE A 345 -50.02 30.38 -25.69
C ILE A 345 -50.16 31.25 -26.93
N ARG A 346 -50.33 30.64 -28.09
CA ARG A 346 -50.53 31.32 -29.36
C ARG A 346 -52.02 31.75 -29.58
N SER A 347 -52.25 32.62 -30.53
CA SER A 347 -53.62 33.08 -30.89
C SER A 347 -54.54 31.95 -31.35
N ASN A 348 -54.02 30.87 -31.88
CA ASN A 348 -54.76 29.67 -32.26
C ASN A 348 -54.96 28.66 -31.09
N GLY A 349 -54.58 29.01 -29.87
CA GLY A 349 -54.67 28.18 -28.69
C GLY A 349 -53.58 27.13 -28.54
N SER A 350 -52.69 26.97 -29.51
CA SER A 350 -51.54 26.06 -29.36
C SER A 350 -50.53 26.60 -28.38
N VAL A 351 -49.84 25.70 -27.69
CA VAL A 351 -48.77 26.04 -26.74
C VAL A 351 -47.41 25.75 -27.37
N LYS A 352 -46.49 26.71 -27.25
CA LYS A 352 -45.07 26.49 -27.55
C LYS A 352 -44.27 26.52 -26.23
N GLU A 353 -43.55 25.45 -25.98
CA GLU A 353 -42.69 25.32 -24.81
C GLU A 353 -41.28 25.84 -25.11
N PHE A 354 -40.71 26.53 -24.14
CA PHE A 354 -39.30 26.93 -24.11
C PHE A 354 -38.72 26.43 -22.79
N ASP A 355 -37.86 25.47 -22.89
CA ASP A 355 -37.14 24.97 -21.72
C ASP A 355 -35.93 25.89 -21.46
N ILE A 356 -35.83 26.38 -20.25
CA ILE A 356 -34.76 27.22 -19.76
C ILE A 356 -33.99 26.35 -18.79
N ASP A 357 -32.73 26.12 -19.07
CA ASP A 357 -31.84 25.30 -18.26
C ASP A 357 -30.48 26.00 -18.22
N HIS A 358 -30.28 26.80 -17.18
CA HIS A 358 -29.07 27.60 -17.04
C HIS A 358 -28.59 27.62 -15.59
N THR A 359 -27.27 27.68 -15.41
CA THR A 359 -26.66 28.07 -14.16
C THR A 359 -26.44 29.55 -14.13
N PHE A 360 -27.01 30.20 -13.10
CA PHE A 360 -26.85 31.62 -12.84
C PHE A 360 -25.93 31.85 -11.65
N PHE A 361 -25.11 32.90 -11.76
CA PHE A 361 -24.28 33.39 -10.68
C PHE A 361 -24.88 34.69 -10.12
N PHE A 362 -25.03 34.70 -8.79
CA PHE A 362 -25.65 35.79 -8.06
C PHE A 362 -24.66 36.47 -7.12
N LYS A 363 -24.76 37.80 -7.05
CA LYS A 363 -24.02 38.62 -6.10
C LYS A 363 -24.94 39.65 -5.45
N LYS A 364 -24.76 39.91 -4.14
CA LYS A 364 -25.47 41.00 -3.48
C LYS A 364 -24.95 42.35 -3.98
N ASN A 365 -25.88 43.25 -4.30
CA ASN A 365 -25.53 44.65 -4.54
C ASN A 365 -25.29 45.39 -3.22
N ALA A 366 -24.95 46.69 -3.29
CA ALA A 366 -24.70 47.54 -2.12
C ALA A 366 -25.89 47.62 -1.13
N ASN A 367 -27.10 47.31 -1.60
CA ASN A 367 -28.31 47.29 -0.75
C ASN A 367 -28.65 45.90 -0.21
N GLY A 368 -27.76 44.92 -0.37
CA GLY A 368 -27.95 43.55 0.09
C GLY A 368 -28.94 42.72 -0.75
N VAL A 369 -29.31 43.21 -1.96
CA VAL A 369 -30.23 42.50 -2.84
C VAL A 369 -29.47 41.64 -3.83
N TRP A 370 -29.88 40.36 -3.94
CA TRP A 370 -29.33 39.44 -4.90
C TRP A 370 -29.56 39.82 -6.34
N LYS A 371 -28.51 39.82 -7.17
CA LYS A 371 -28.55 40.15 -8.61
C LYS A 371 -27.77 39.11 -9.39
N ALA A 372 -28.40 38.54 -10.43
CA ALA A 372 -27.67 37.72 -11.38
C ALA A 372 -26.68 38.58 -12.19
N PHE A 373 -25.44 38.14 -12.33
CA PHE A 373 -24.38 38.85 -13.05
C PHE A 373 -23.73 38.05 -14.16
N GLU A 374 -23.86 36.69 -14.09
CA GLU A 374 -23.34 35.76 -15.09
C GLU A 374 -24.32 34.60 -15.28
N MET A 375 -24.28 33.98 -16.45
CA MET A 375 -25.12 32.82 -16.82
C MET A 375 -24.36 31.89 -17.77
N THR A 376 -24.48 30.62 -17.56
CA THR A 376 -23.91 29.60 -18.46
C THR A 376 -24.85 28.42 -18.64
N ASN A 377 -24.76 27.77 -19.80
CA ASN A 377 -25.43 26.51 -20.11
C ASN A 377 -24.45 25.33 -20.16
N VAL A 378 -23.22 25.55 -19.77
CA VAL A 378 -22.20 24.48 -19.64
C VAL A 378 -22.54 23.61 -18.43
N ASP A 379 -22.32 22.31 -18.52
CA ASP A 379 -22.39 21.39 -17.39
C ASP A 379 -21.21 21.69 -16.45
N LEU A 380 -21.50 22.44 -15.40
CA LEU A 380 -20.51 22.88 -14.42
C LEU A 380 -20.10 21.78 -13.43
N GLN A 381 -20.91 20.73 -13.34
CA GLN A 381 -20.62 19.57 -12.44
C GLN A 381 -19.80 18.48 -13.13
N LYS A 382 -19.48 18.67 -14.40
CA LYS A 382 -18.62 17.74 -15.11
C LYS A 382 -17.25 17.68 -14.42
N GLU A 383 -16.92 16.51 -13.89
CA GLU A 383 -15.62 16.25 -13.26
C GLU A 383 -14.49 16.23 -14.29
N ILE A 384 -13.38 16.86 -13.91
CA ILE A 384 -12.11 16.83 -14.61
C ILE A 384 -11.12 16.21 -13.63
N THR A 385 -10.65 15.02 -13.94
CA THR A 385 -9.68 14.31 -13.10
C THR A 385 -8.34 14.28 -13.81
N GLU A 386 -7.30 14.71 -13.11
CA GLU A 386 -5.91 14.55 -13.52
C GLU A 386 -5.27 13.46 -12.65
N VAL A 387 -4.45 12.61 -13.28
CA VAL A 387 -3.74 11.53 -12.62
C VAL A 387 -2.25 11.63 -12.89
N ARG A 388 -1.44 11.24 -11.93
CA ARG A 388 0.00 11.23 -12.06
C ARG A 388 0.46 10.00 -12.84
N LEU A 389 1.21 10.23 -13.91
CA LEU A 389 1.98 9.18 -14.58
C LEU A 389 3.46 9.41 -14.31
N THR A 390 4.15 8.35 -13.89
CA THR A 390 5.59 8.36 -13.65
C THR A 390 6.27 7.42 -14.63
N PHE A 391 7.19 7.93 -15.44
CA PHE A 391 7.92 7.17 -16.44
C PHE A 391 9.34 6.89 -15.96
N LYS A 392 9.74 5.62 -15.95
CA LYS A 392 11.06 5.17 -15.51
C LYS A 392 11.82 4.43 -16.63
N SER A 393 13.13 4.59 -16.63
CA SER A 393 14.05 3.74 -17.38
C SER A 393 14.98 3.03 -16.38
N GLY A 394 14.78 1.73 -16.20
CA GLY A 394 15.36 1.02 -15.06
C GLY A 394 14.81 1.56 -13.73
N SER A 395 15.70 2.00 -12.84
CA SER A 395 15.33 2.62 -11.55
C SER A 395 15.15 4.15 -11.61
N GLU A 396 15.58 4.78 -12.71
CA GLU A 396 15.59 6.24 -12.87
C GLU A 396 14.22 6.76 -13.32
N VAL A 397 13.69 7.79 -12.65
CA VAL A 397 12.52 8.54 -13.10
C VAL A 397 12.95 9.53 -14.17
N ILE A 398 12.53 9.31 -15.42
CA ILE A 398 12.87 10.19 -16.56
C ILE A 398 11.84 11.27 -16.81
N HIS A 399 10.58 11.04 -16.39
CA HIS A 399 9.51 12.02 -16.49
C HIS A 399 8.38 11.70 -15.51
N GLN A 400 7.77 12.73 -14.95
CA GLN A 400 6.60 12.62 -14.09
C GLN A 400 5.74 13.88 -14.25
N ASP A 401 4.45 13.70 -14.52
CA ASP A 401 3.52 14.82 -14.68
C ASP A 401 2.07 14.37 -14.42
N MET A 402 1.17 15.35 -14.35
CA MET A 402 -0.29 15.15 -14.24
C MET A 402 -0.91 15.13 -15.65
N TYR A 403 -1.77 14.15 -15.89
CA TYR A 403 -2.44 13.95 -17.17
C TYR A 403 -3.96 13.88 -16.97
N ASN A 404 -4.72 14.46 -17.87
CA ASN A 404 -6.18 14.33 -17.83
C ASN A 404 -6.57 12.84 -17.98
N ALA A 405 -7.25 12.30 -16.98
CA ALA A 405 -7.62 10.88 -16.94
C ALA A 405 -8.48 10.43 -18.13
N ASN A 406 -9.28 11.34 -18.70
CA ASN A 406 -10.17 11.08 -19.83
C ASN A 406 -9.58 11.52 -21.19
N SER A 407 -8.28 11.77 -21.26
CA SER A 407 -7.63 12.10 -22.53
C SER A 407 -7.75 10.95 -23.53
N THR A 408 -7.97 11.30 -24.79
CA THR A 408 -7.95 10.32 -25.90
C THR A 408 -6.55 10.12 -26.49
N THR A 409 -5.58 10.94 -26.07
CA THR A 409 -4.19 10.89 -26.50
C THR A 409 -3.26 11.09 -25.33
N LEU A 410 -2.11 10.41 -25.35
CA LEU A 410 -1.04 10.55 -24.39
C LEU A 410 0.26 10.76 -25.14
N ASN A 411 1.01 11.80 -24.78
CA ASN A 411 2.38 11.99 -25.26
C ASN A 411 3.35 11.46 -24.21
N THR A 412 4.14 10.45 -24.55
CA THR A 412 5.09 9.83 -23.65
C THR A 412 6.50 10.41 -23.85
N PRO A 413 7.34 10.42 -22.81
CA PRO A 413 8.70 10.93 -22.92
C PRO A 413 9.54 10.05 -23.86
N ALA A 414 10.52 10.68 -24.53
CA ALA A 414 11.52 9.96 -25.29
C ALA A 414 12.44 9.16 -24.34
N VAL A 415 12.82 7.95 -24.76
CA VAL A 415 13.75 7.09 -24.02
C VAL A 415 15.03 6.86 -24.82
N THR A 416 16.16 6.78 -24.13
CA THR A 416 17.41 6.37 -24.73
C THR A 416 17.43 4.85 -24.90
N VAL A 417 17.42 4.39 -26.14
CA VAL A 417 17.44 2.95 -26.44
C VAL A 417 18.89 2.45 -26.38
N PRO A 418 19.20 1.39 -25.62
CA PRO A 418 20.52 0.79 -25.59
C PRO A 418 20.94 0.24 -26.96
N GLU A 419 22.25 0.23 -27.26
CA GLU A 419 22.79 -0.26 -28.53
C GLU A 419 22.37 -1.73 -28.80
N GLY A 420 21.89 -1.98 -30.03
CA GLY A 420 21.38 -3.31 -30.43
C GLY A 420 20.07 -3.74 -29.84
N GLN A 421 19.31 -2.81 -29.24
CA GLN A 421 17.98 -3.05 -28.72
C GLN A 421 16.94 -2.16 -29.40
N GLN A 422 15.69 -2.53 -29.27
CA GLN A 422 14.52 -1.72 -29.64
C GLN A 422 13.65 -1.46 -28.44
N PHE A 423 12.97 -0.31 -28.42
CA PHE A 423 11.99 0.01 -27.40
C PHE A 423 10.71 -0.78 -27.63
N LEU A 424 10.27 -1.54 -26.62
CA LEU A 424 9.07 -2.39 -26.69
C LEU A 424 7.80 -1.68 -26.21
N GLY A 425 7.95 -0.59 -25.46
CA GLY A 425 6.84 0.17 -24.90
C GLY A 425 6.97 0.44 -23.41
N TRP A 426 5.89 1.00 -22.85
CA TRP A 426 5.74 1.32 -21.45
C TRP A 426 4.94 0.24 -20.74
N PHE A 427 5.52 -0.35 -19.70
CA PHE A 427 4.97 -1.47 -18.96
C PHE A 427 4.68 -1.07 -17.52
N ARG A 428 3.61 -1.64 -16.94
CA ARG A 428 3.29 -1.57 -15.52
C ARG A 428 3.62 -2.90 -14.85
N GLU A 429 4.16 -2.84 -13.65
CA GLU A 429 4.29 -4.02 -12.78
C GLU A 429 2.94 -4.30 -12.12
N ILE A 430 2.48 -5.54 -12.24
CA ILE A 430 1.28 -6.03 -11.58
C ILE A 430 1.71 -7.17 -10.67
N ARG A 431 1.30 -7.14 -9.43
CA ARG A 431 1.46 -8.26 -8.49
C ARG A 431 0.18 -9.09 -8.51
N ASP A 432 0.34 -10.40 -8.61
CA ASP A 432 -0.77 -11.32 -8.47
C ASP A 432 -1.07 -11.63 -6.99
N GLU A 433 -2.11 -12.42 -6.73
CA GLU A 433 -2.55 -12.84 -5.39
C GLU A 433 -1.47 -13.66 -4.63
N ASN A 434 -0.48 -14.20 -5.34
CA ASN A 434 0.64 -14.95 -4.77
C ASN A 434 1.86 -14.07 -4.49
N GLY A 435 1.81 -12.79 -4.85
CA GLY A 435 2.92 -11.84 -4.73
C GLY A 435 3.90 -11.87 -5.91
N ASP A 436 3.65 -12.68 -6.94
CA ASP A 436 4.48 -12.72 -8.13
C ASP A 436 4.27 -11.47 -8.98
N THR A 437 5.37 -10.84 -9.39
CA THR A 437 5.33 -9.64 -10.20
C THR A 437 5.37 -9.99 -11.68
N THR A 438 4.37 -9.54 -12.42
CA THR A 438 4.29 -9.64 -13.88
C THR A 438 4.32 -8.26 -14.53
N LEU A 439 4.74 -8.20 -15.79
CA LEU A 439 4.80 -6.97 -16.56
C LEU A 439 3.68 -6.92 -17.58
N GLN A 440 2.84 -5.90 -17.50
CA GLN A 440 1.79 -5.65 -18.48
C GLN A 440 2.17 -4.48 -19.36
N LEU A 441 2.09 -4.67 -20.69
CA LEU A 441 2.22 -3.56 -21.65
C LEU A 441 1.01 -2.63 -21.51
N MET A 442 1.27 -1.38 -21.19
CA MET A 442 0.24 -0.34 -21.07
C MET A 442 0.18 0.53 -22.33
N PHE A 443 1.33 1.03 -22.79
CA PHE A 443 1.39 1.96 -23.90
C PHE A 443 2.51 1.61 -24.86
N GLN A 444 2.18 1.63 -26.15
CA GLN A 444 3.16 1.53 -27.24
C GLN A 444 3.05 2.80 -28.09
N PRO A 445 3.95 3.78 -27.90
CA PRO A 445 3.90 5.03 -28.64
C PRO A 445 4.33 4.85 -30.09
N ASP A 446 3.88 5.78 -30.93
CA ASP A 446 4.38 5.94 -32.30
C ASP A 446 5.81 6.55 -32.32
N GLU A 447 6.37 6.77 -33.50
CA GLU A 447 7.69 7.37 -33.69
C GLU A 447 7.85 8.76 -33.07
N ASN A 448 6.74 9.47 -32.81
CA ASN A 448 6.70 10.80 -32.22
C ASN A 448 6.40 10.76 -30.70
N GLY A 449 6.29 9.57 -30.09
CA GLY A 449 5.95 9.41 -28.69
C GLY A 449 4.46 9.47 -28.39
N ASN A 450 3.58 9.54 -29.39
CA ASN A 450 2.13 9.66 -29.16
C ASN A 450 1.49 8.27 -29.03
N VAL A 451 0.55 8.17 -28.11
CA VAL A 451 -0.33 7.02 -27.91
C VAL A 451 -1.77 7.46 -28.10
N THR A 452 -2.53 6.77 -28.94
CA THR A 452 -3.97 6.93 -29.05
C THR A 452 -4.64 5.96 -28.07
N LEU A 453 -5.41 6.51 -27.13
CA LEU A 453 -6.10 5.73 -26.12
C LEU A 453 -7.48 5.27 -26.64
N PRO A 454 -7.93 4.06 -26.24
CA PRO A 454 -9.24 3.56 -26.62
C PRO A 454 -10.37 4.50 -26.12
N HIS A 455 -11.45 4.59 -26.88
CA HIS A 455 -12.61 5.38 -26.46
C HIS A 455 -13.18 4.85 -25.12
N GLY A 456 -13.35 5.73 -24.14
CA GLY A 456 -13.82 5.38 -22.80
C GLY A 456 -12.73 4.81 -21.88
N TYR A 457 -11.47 4.77 -22.30
CA TYR A 457 -10.36 4.46 -21.41
C TYR A 457 -10.17 5.61 -20.43
N VAL A 458 -10.14 5.29 -19.14
CA VAL A 458 -9.84 6.24 -18.06
C VAL A 458 -8.49 5.88 -17.50
N MET A 459 -7.53 6.82 -17.57
CA MET A 459 -6.21 6.63 -16.98
C MET A 459 -6.31 6.67 -15.46
N GLU A 460 -5.49 5.82 -14.84
CA GLU A 460 -5.27 5.81 -13.39
C GLU A 460 -3.86 6.29 -13.08
N HIS A 461 -3.59 6.60 -11.81
CA HIS A 461 -2.23 6.76 -11.34
C HIS A 461 -1.42 5.49 -11.62
N MET A 462 -0.25 5.62 -12.23
CA MET A 462 0.62 4.47 -12.51
C MET A 462 2.09 4.85 -12.67
N VAL A 463 2.94 3.89 -12.32
CA VAL A 463 4.37 3.91 -12.62
C VAL A 463 4.61 3.04 -13.85
N LEU A 464 5.21 3.63 -14.88
CA LEU A 464 5.45 3.04 -16.18
C LEU A 464 6.95 2.84 -16.39
N ILE A 465 7.36 1.63 -16.76
CA ILE A 465 8.76 1.25 -16.92
C ILE A 465 9.03 0.98 -18.40
N ALA A 466 10.06 1.64 -18.93
CA ALA A 466 10.53 1.38 -20.29
C ALA A 466 11.10 -0.03 -20.39
N ARG A 467 10.70 -0.79 -21.41
CA ARG A 467 11.26 -2.12 -21.70
C ARG A 467 11.86 -2.15 -23.09
N PHE A 468 12.97 -2.89 -23.19
CA PHE A 468 13.75 -3.03 -24.40
C PHE A 468 13.90 -4.49 -24.77
N GLY A 469 13.94 -4.80 -26.05
CA GLY A 469 14.18 -6.15 -26.60
C GLY A 469 15.27 -6.13 -27.64
N LYS A 470 15.77 -7.29 -28.04
CA LYS A 470 16.74 -7.38 -29.12
C LYS A 470 16.11 -6.92 -30.43
N GLU A 471 16.86 -6.18 -31.23
CA GLU A 471 16.44 -5.76 -32.58
C GLU A 471 16.19 -7.00 -33.45
N GLY A 472 14.94 -7.18 -33.92
CA GLY A 472 14.55 -8.30 -34.77
C GLY A 472 14.16 -9.62 -34.08
N ALA A 473 13.81 -9.59 -32.80
CA ALA A 473 13.26 -10.75 -32.08
C ALA A 473 11.72 -10.84 -32.17
#